data_a215ca19e44de4ebdcda05a4ddfecf59
#
_entry.id   a215ca19e44de4ebdcda05a4ddfecf59
#
_cell.length_a   1.000
_cell.length_b   1.000
_cell.length_c   1.000
_cell.angle_alpha   90.00
_cell.angle_beta   90.00
_cell.angle_gamma   90.00
#
_symmetry.space_group_name_H-M   'P 1'
#
loop_
_entity.id
_entity.type
_entity.pdbx_description
1 polymer ?
#
loop_
_entity_poly.entity_id
_entity_poly.type
_entity_poly.pdbx_seq_one_letter_code
_entity_poly.pdbx_strand_id
1 'polypeptide(L)'
;MIRIIVVSLAALLVAAAAFLSGQAPAADPLIEGFRLVEVASVADAMEQLYGQRAYMSHRMRPLFPCKFAGPAVTVLMEKDEHREGSKASQGMLDAIDAAAPGSVYVLVLPDGADIAGIGGLMATAMRYRGLAGAVIDAGVRDVPQIRRIQFPVFSTGVVPSTSINHYRFRAANVPVMCAGVLVRPGDIVTADEDGVAVVPKEKAAEVLKRAQELDDTEHRMYPFIEKFRSIRQAVEKFGRI
;
A
#
# COMPACT_ATOMS: atom_id res chain seq x y z
N MET A 1 42.78 -5.60 0.27
CA MET A 1 41.66 -6.48 -0.16
C MET A 1 41.00 -7.31 0.95
N ILE A 2 41.62 -7.51 2.12
CA ILE A 2 41.06 -8.35 3.21
C ILE A 2 39.97 -7.64 4.06
N ARG A 3 39.95 -6.29 4.15
CA ARG A 3 38.95 -5.55 4.95
C ARG A 3 37.52 -5.54 4.40
N ILE A 4 37.31 -5.67 3.10
CA ILE A 4 35.98 -5.62 2.47
C ILE A 4 35.22 -6.93 2.67
N ILE A 5 35.91 -8.06 2.72
CA ILE A 5 35.32 -9.39 2.90
C ILE A 5 34.79 -9.59 4.33
N VAL A 6 35.46 -8.99 5.35
CA VAL A 6 35.07 -9.14 6.76
C VAL A 6 33.76 -8.42 7.06
N VAL A 7 33.51 -7.24 6.44
CA VAL A 7 32.28 -6.48 6.67
C VAL A 7 31.06 -7.19 6.05
N SER A 8 31.23 -7.83 4.90
CA SER A 8 30.14 -8.58 4.25
C SER A 8 29.76 -9.86 5.01
N LEU A 9 30.75 -10.53 5.63
CA LEU A 9 30.49 -11.73 6.44
C LEU A 9 29.79 -11.41 7.76
N ALA A 10 30.12 -10.29 8.40
CA ALA A 10 29.48 -9.85 9.62
C ALA A 10 28.01 -9.47 9.38
N ALA A 11 27.70 -8.80 8.28
CA ALA A 11 26.32 -8.45 7.91
C ALA A 11 25.47 -9.69 7.60
N LEU A 12 26.04 -10.71 6.94
CA LEU A 12 25.38 -11.99 6.70
C LEU A 12 25.15 -12.80 7.98
N LEU A 13 26.08 -12.78 8.92
CA LEU A 13 25.95 -13.47 10.21
C LEU A 13 24.89 -12.80 11.12
N VAL A 14 24.75 -11.48 11.09
CA VAL A 14 23.70 -10.77 11.85
C VAL A 14 22.32 -11.05 11.25
N ALA A 15 22.20 -11.10 9.93
CA ALA A 15 20.95 -11.48 9.28
C ALA A 15 20.56 -12.94 9.55
N ALA A 16 21.53 -13.87 9.55
CA ALA A 16 21.29 -15.27 9.86
C ALA A 16 20.94 -15.50 11.36
N ALA A 17 21.51 -14.74 12.27
CA ALA A 17 21.20 -14.80 13.70
C ALA A 17 19.77 -14.30 14.02
N ALA A 18 19.27 -13.30 13.29
CA ALA A 18 17.89 -12.82 13.41
C ALA A 18 16.86 -13.88 12.94
N PHE A 19 17.21 -14.69 11.93
CA PHE A 19 16.36 -15.80 11.48
C PHE A 19 16.30 -16.96 12.50
N LEU A 20 17.34 -17.16 13.29
CA LEU A 20 17.39 -18.23 14.31
C LEU A 20 16.72 -17.84 15.63
N SER A 21 16.54 -16.55 15.90
CA SER A 21 15.93 -16.07 17.16
C SER A 21 14.41 -15.96 17.12
N GLY A 22 13.76 -16.21 15.98
CA GLY A 22 12.29 -16.08 15.85
C GLY A 22 11.75 -14.67 16.09
N GLN A 23 12.62 -13.67 16.27
CA GLN A 23 12.22 -12.28 16.37
C GLN A 23 11.89 -11.75 14.98
N ALA A 24 10.64 -11.37 14.78
CA ALA A 24 10.26 -10.58 13.62
C ALA A 24 11.18 -9.33 13.57
N PRO A 25 11.68 -8.94 12.39
CA PRO A 25 12.45 -7.71 12.27
C PRO A 25 11.65 -6.56 12.88
N ALA A 26 12.32 -5.71 13.67
CA ALA A 26 11.67 -4.55 14.27
C ALA A 26 10.96 -3.75 13.19
N ALA A 27 9.70 -3.40 13.43
CA ALA A 27 8.93 -2.62 12.49
C ALA A 27 9.68 -1.31 12.16
N ASP A 28 9.77 -0.96 10.89
CA ASP A 28 10.37 0.31 10.48
C ASP A 28 9.56 1.47 11.10
N PRO A 29 10.18 2.33 11.94
CA PRO A 29 9.46 3.42 12.61
C PRO A 29 8.76 4.37 11.63
N LEU A 30 9.30 4.53 10.42
CA LEU A 30 8.70 5.34 9.38
C LEU A 30 7.38 4.72 8.88
N ILE A 31 7.39 3.44 8.58
CA ILE A 31 6.19 2.71 8.13
C ILE A 31 5.15 2.67 9.25
N GLU A 32 5.57 2.41 10.48
CA GLU A 32 4.67 2.42 11.63
C GLU A 32 4.05 3.80 11.85
N GLY A 33 4.81 4.88 11.67
CA GLY A 33 4.28 6.24 11.70
C GLY A 33 3.15 6.46 10.68
N PHE A 34 3.34 6.03 9.43
CA PHE A 34 2.29 6.10 8.40
C PHE A 34 1.09 5.21 8.70
N ARG A 35 1.27 4.10 9.38
CA ARG A 35 0.18 3.22 9.81
C ARG A 35 -0.69 3.85 10.90
N LEU A 36 -0.15 4.78 11.69
CA LEU A 36 -0.85 5.42 12.80
C LEU A 36 -1.63 6.67 12.37
N VAL A 37 -1.05 7.53 11.51
CA VAL A 37 -1.72 8.78 11.08
C VAL A 37 -2.86 8.50 10.09
N GLU A 38 -3.85 9.38 10.03
CA GLU A 38 -4.94 9.27 9.05
C GLU A 38 -4.45 9.56 7.63
N VAL A 39 -4.99 8.83 6.65
CA VAL A 39 -4.60 9.00 5.23
C VAL A 39 -4.97 10.38 4.71
N ALA A 40 -6.03 10.99 5.23
CA ALA A 40 -6.40 12.37 4.94
C ALA A 40 -5.28 13.35 5.33
N SER A 41 -4.69 13.20 6.52
CA SER A 41 -3.55 14.02 6.97
C SER A 41 -2.30 13.83 6.12
N VAL A 42 -2.09 12.63 5.57
CA VAL A 42 -0.99 12.36 4.63
C VAL A 42 -1.24 13.07 3.28
N ALA A 43 -2.47 13.03 2.79
CA ALA A 43 -2.86 13.73 1.55
C ALA A 43 -2.68 15.24 1.68
N ASP A 44 -3.15 15.82 2.80
CA ASP A 44 -2.99 17.24 3.11
C ASP A 44 -1.51 17.64 3.24
N ALA A 45 -0.69 16.82 3.89
CA ALA A 45 0.74 17.07 4.03
C ALA A 45 1.43 17.11 2.66
N MET A 46 1.10 16.20 1.75
CA MET A 46 1.63 16.18 0.40
C MET A 46 1.23 17.42 -0.41
N GLU A 47 -0.02 17.85 -0.27
CA GLU A 47 -0.50 19.05 -0.95
C GLU A 47 0.15 20.32 -0.39
N GLN A 48 0.25 20.46 0.94
CA GLN A 48 0.85 21.63 1.58
C GLN A 48 2.36 21.75 1.31
N LEU A 49 3.09 20.64 1.33
CA LEU A 49 4.55 20.66 1.13
C LEU A 49 4.96 20.77 -0.33
N TYR A 50 4.18 20.16 -1.24
CA TYR A 50 4.62 19.98 -2.63
C TYR A 50 3.60 20.39 -3.69
N GLY A 51 2.39 20.79 -3.31
CA GLY A 51 1.31 21.08 -4.25
C GLY A 51 0.91 19.86 -5.09
N GLN A 52 1.09 18.64 -4.56
CA GLN A 52 0.91 17.39 -5.30
C GLN A 52 -0.27 16.59 -4.76
N ARG A 53 -1.13 16.17 -5.66
CA ARG A 53 -2.15 15.16 -5.35
C ARG A 53 -1.49 13.81 -5.08
N ALA A 54 -1.66 13.27 -3.89
CA ALA A 54 -1.09 12.01 -3.46
C ALA A 54 -2.12 10.87 -3.32
N TYR A 55 -3.40 11.14 -3.45
CA TYR A 55 -4.47 10.17 -3.22
C TYR A 55 -5.05 9.61 -4.53
N MET A 56 -5.38 8.33 -4.49
CA MET A 56 -5.98 7.60 -5.61
C MET A 56 -7.44 7.98 -5.83
N SER A 57 -8.01 7.59 -6.97
CA SER A 57 -9.43 7.80 -7.30
C SER A 57 -10.34 7.26 -6.19
N HIS A 58 -11.46 7.94 -5.95
CA HIS A 58 -12.51 7.51 -5.01
C HIS A 58 -13.10 6.13 -5.32
N ARG A 59 -12.87 5.58 -6.51
CA ARG A 59 -13.25 4.21 -6.87
C ARG A 59 -12.39 3.15 -6.20
N MET A 60 -11.19 3.51 -5.72
CA MET A 60 -10.31 2.62 -4.98
C MET A 60 -10.84 2.47 -3.55
N ARG A 61 -11.47 1.33 -3.25
CA ARG A 61 -12.17 1.11 -1.98
C ARG A 61 -11.72 -0.17 -1.28
N PRO A 62 -11.73 -0.19 0.07
CA PRO A 62 -11.43 -1.39 0.82
C PRO A 62 -12.56 -2.43 0.70
N LEU A 63 -12.20 -3.72 0.71
CA LEU A 63 -13.18 -4.81 0.78
C LEU A 63 -13.84 -4.95 2.16
N PHE A 64 -13.22 -4.40 3.19
CA PHE A 64 -13.69 -4.30 4.58
C PHE A 64 -12.88 -3.21 5.30
N PRO A 65 -13.36 -2.65 6.42
CA PRO A 65 -12.62 -1.67 7.21
C PRO A 65 -11.23 -2.18 7.58
N CYS A 66 -10.19 -1.47 7.14
CA CYS A 66 -8.81 -1.85 7.39
C CYS A 66 -7.88 -0.64 7.23
N LYS A 67 -6.70 -0.72 7.85
CA LYS A 67 -5.64 0.29 7.75
C LYS A 67 -4.30 -0.40 7.60
N PHE A 68 -3.45 0.09 6.70
CA PHE A 68 -2.08 -0.39 6.53
C PHE A 68 -1.18 0.69 5.93
N ALA A 69 0.13 0.48 6.07
CA ALA A 69 1.15 1.19 5.33
C ALA A 69 2.30 0.25 4.99
N GLY A 70 3.02 0.54 3.90
CA GLY A 70 4.20 -0.23 3.51
C GLY A 70 4.80 0.22 2.19
N PRO A 71 6.04 -0.22 1.87
CA PRO A 71 6.67 0.05 0.60
C PRO A 71 6.00 -0.70 -0.54
N ALA A 72 5.82 -0.03 -1.68
CA ALA A 72 5.17 -0.59 -2.86
C ALA A 72 6.02 -1.65 -3.56
N VAL A 73 5.42 -2.79 -3.86
CA VAL A 73 5.86 -3.74 -4.88
C VAL A 73 4.89 -3.63 -6.04
N THR A 74 5.33 -3.04 -7.14
CA THR A 74 4.48 -2.71 -8.28
C THR A 74 4.48 -3.80 -9.33
N VAL A 75 3.31 -4.07 -9.91
CA VAL A 75 3.11 -5.03 -11.00
C VAL A 75 2.22 -4.44 -12.07
N LEU A 76 2.68 -4.52 -13.30
CA LEU A 76 1.94 -4.08 -14.48
C LEU A 76 1.57 -5.29 -15.33
N MET A 77 0.29 -5.40 -15.63
CA MET A 77 -0.23 -6.33 -16.62
C MET A 77 -0.47 -5.60 -17.94
N GLU A 78 -0.57 -6.35 -19.02
CA GLU A 78 -0.91 -5.87 -20.36
C GLU A 78 -2.12 -6.64 -20.87
N LYS A 79 -3.08 -5.93 -21.47
CA LYS A 79 -4.24 -6.57 -22.07
C LYS A 79 -3.80 -7.37 -23.29
N ASP A 80 -4.05 -8.67 -23.26
CA ASP A 80 -3.67 -9.60 -24.33
C ASP A 80 -4.56 -10.85 -24.27
N GLU A 81 -5.40 -11.01 -25.30
CA GLU A 81 -6.25 -12.20 -25.45
C GLU A 81 -5.40 -13.37 -25.97
N HIS A 82 -5.24 -14.39 -25.14
CA HIS A 82 -4.38 -15.55 -25.43
C HIS A 82 -5.00 -16.85 -24.90
N ARG A 83 -4.30 -17.98 -25.08
CA ARG A 83 -4.71 -19.32 -24.59
C ARG A 83 -3.61 -20.03 -23.82
N GLU A 84 -2.67 -19.29 -23.27
CA GLU A 84 -1.52 -19.85 -22.55
C GLU A 84 -1.85 -20.17 -21.07
N GLY A 85 -3.07 -19.84 -20.64
CA GLY A 85 -3.50 -20.06 -19.26
C GLY A 85 -2.67 -19.22 -18.27
N SER A 86 -2.41 -19.78 -17.09
CA SER A 86 -1.67 -19.09 -16.03
C SER A 86 -0.18 -18.84 -16.34
N LYS A 87 0.38 -19.48 -17.39
CA LYS A 87 1.78 -19.24 -17.78
C LYS A 87 2.06 -17.78 -18.12
N ALA A 88 1.10 -17.12 -18.79
CA ALA A 88 1.23 -15.72 -19.16
C ALA A 88 1.22 -14.77 -17.93
N SER A 89 0.79 -15.23 -16.78
CA SER A 89 0.72 -14.45 -15.53
C SER A 89 1.80 -14.84 -14.50
N GLN A 90 2.75 -15.71 -14.86
CA GLN A 90 3.73 -16.25 -13.91
C GLN A 90 4.51 -15.15 -13.17
N GLY A 91 4.98 -14.13 -13.87
CA GLY A 91 5.73 -13.04 -13.23
C GLY A 91 4.94 -12.23 -12.19
N MET A 92 3.61 -12.22 -12.27
CA MET A 92 2.75 -11.65 -11.23
C MET A 92 2.81 -12.48 -9.93
N LEU A 93 2.87 -13.81 -10.05
CA LEU A 93 3.01 -14.73 -8.91
C LEU A 93 4.43 -14.65 -8.33
N ASP A 94 5.44 -14.62 -9.20
CA ASP A 94 6.85 -14.47 -8.79
C ASP A 94 7.06 -13.14 -8.01
N ALA A 95 6.37 -12.07 -8.38
CA ALA A 95 6.44 -10.80 -7.67
C ALA A 95 5.84 -10.90 -6.25
N ILE A 96 4.78 -11.69 -6.04
CA ILE A 96 4.25 -11.98 -4.71
C ILE A 96 5.27 -12.76 -3.90
N ASP A 97 5.86 -13.80 -4.49
CA ASP A 97 6.81 -14.67 -3.80
C ASP A 97 8.14 -13.99 -3.47
N ALA A 98 8.55 -13.01 -4.25
CA ALA A 98 9.76 -12.20 -4.02
C ALA A 98 9.54 -11.00 -3.07
N ALA A 99 8.28 -10.61 -2.80
CA ALA A 99 7.97 -9.45 -1.98
C ALA A 99 8.44 -9.63 -0.53
N ALA A 100 9.08 -8.61 0.03
CA ALA A 100 9.47 -8.58 1.43
C ALA A 100 8.24 -8.46 2.35
N PRO A 101 8.25 -9.06 3.55
CA PRO A 101 7.22 -8.82 4.56
C PRO A 101 7.03 -7.32 4.82
N GLY A 102 5.80 -6.89 5.08
CA GLY A 102 5.43 -5.48 5.26
C GLY A 102 5.23 -4.68 3.95
N SER A 103 5.55 -5.25 2.78
CA SER A 103 5.29 -4.59 1.50
C SER A 103 3.80 -4.49 1.17
N VAL A 104 3.44 -3.52 0.35
CA VAL A 104 2.11 -3.38 -0.27
C VAL A 104 2.20 -3.78 -1.74
N TYR A 105 1.40 -4.77 -2.13
CA TYR A 105 1.32 -5.23 -3.51
C TYR A 105 0.43 -4.30 -4.33
N VAL A 106 0.97 -3.63 -5.34
CA VAL A 106 0.26 -2.68 -6.21
C VAL A 106 0.16 -3.26 -7.61
N LEU A 107 -1.03 -3.68 -8.02
CA LEU A 107 -1.30 -4.30 -9.32
C LEU A 107 -2.14 -3.39 -10.20
N VAL A 108 -1.70 -3.18 -11.44
CA VAL A 108 -2.43 -2.41 -12.45
C VAL A 108 -2.77 -3.28 -13.65
N LEU A 109 -4.05 -3.34 -13.97
CA LEU A 109 -4.59 -3.89 -15.21
C LEU A 109 -5.18 -2.74 -16.03
N PRO A 110 -4.51 -2.23 -17.07
CA PRO A 110 -5.09 -1.19 -17.93
C PRO A 110 -6.45 -1.64 -18.48
N ASP A 111 -7.48 -0.79 -18.33
CA ASP A 111 -8.87 -1.07 -18.74
C ASP A 111 -9.49 -2.32 -18.09
N GLY A 112 -8.98 -2.72 -16.93
CA GLY A 112 -9.39 -3.95 -16.21
C GLY A 112 -10.57 -3.79 -15.26
N ALA A 113 -11.48 -2.82 -15.48
CA ALA A 113 -12.58 -2.53 -14.53
C ALA A 113 -13.47 -3.76 -14.25
N ASP A 114 -13.77 -4.56 -15.27
CA ASP A 114 -14.60 -5.77 -15.15
C ASP A 114 -13.79 -7.07 -15.16
N ILE A 115 -12.48 -6.98 -14.86
CA ILE A 115 -11.58 -8.12 -14.79
C ILE A 115 -10.98 -8.23 -13.38
N ALA A 116 -11.07 -9.41 -12.78
CA ALA A 116 -10.43 -9.66 -11.49
C ALA A 116 -8.92 -9.84 -11.67
N GLY A 117 -8.13 -8.91 -11.12
CA GLY A 117 -6.67 -8.96 -11.11
C GLY A 117 -6.15 -10.00 -10.12
N ILE A 118 -6.82 -10.14 -8.95
CA ILE A 118 -6.49 -11.15 -7.94
C ILE A 118 -7.75 -11.85 -7.43
N GLY A 119 -7.53 -13.00 -6.77
CA GLY A 119 -8.54 -13.74 -6.04
C GLY A 119 -8.01 -14.30 -4.73
N GLY A 120 -8.76 -15.21 -4.12
CA GLY A 120 -8.50 -15.76 -2.79
C GLY A 120 -7.15 -16.47 -2.66
N LEU A 121 -6.66 -17.16 -3.68
CA LEU A 121 -5.36 -17.84 -3.65
C LEU A 121 -4.20 -16.85 -3.51
N MET A 122 -4.20 -15.81 -4.34
CA MET A 122 -3.14 -14.78 -4.31
C MET A 122 -3.18 -13.98 -3.01
N ALA A 123 -4.38 -13.58 -2.55
CA ALA A 123 -4.55 -12.90 -1.28
C ALA A 123 -4.05 -13.77 -0.11
N THR A 124 -4.31 -15.09 -0.16
CA THR A 124 -3.81 -16.04 0.84
C THR A 124 -2.28 -16.11 0.82
N ALA A 125 -1.66 -16.21 -0.35
CA ALA A 125 -0.20 -16.19 -0.48
C ALA A 125 0.39 -14.91 0.11
N MET A 126 -0.12 -13.73 -0.28
CA MET A 126 0.32 -12.43 0.24
C MET A 126 0.19 -12.34 1.76
N ARG A 127 -0.94 -12.80 2.32
CA ARG A 127 -1.17 -12.82 3.77
C ARG A 127 -0.11 -13.61 4.53
N TYR A 128 0.17 -14.85 4.06
CA TYR A 128 1.13 -15.74 4.75
C TYR A 128 2.58 -15.38 4.49
N ARG A 129 2.86 -14.62 3.45
CA ARG A 129 4.17 -13.99 3.24
C ARG A 129 4.36 -12.71 4.08
N GLY A 130 3.33 -12.27 4.79
CA GLY A 130 3.39 -11.12 5.68
C GLY A 130 3.32 -9.77 4.98
N LEU A 131 2.75 -9.69 3.77
CA LEU A 131 2.49 -8.40 3.12
C LEU A 131 1.49 -7.59 3.95
N ALA A 132 1.64 -6.26 3.95
CA ALA A 132 0.79 -5.35 4.70
C ALA A 132 -0.61 -5.22 4.09
N GLY A 133 -0.70 -5.30 2.76
CA GLY A 133 -1.96 -5.19 2.02
C GLY A 133 -1.75 -5.23 0.52
N ALA A 134 -2.83 -5.07 -0.22
CA ALA A 134 -2.80 -4.98 -1.69
C ALA A 134 -3.71 -3.86 -2.20
N VAL A 135 -3.26 -3.19 -3.27
CA VAL A 135 -3.98 -2.16 -4.01
C VAL A 135 -4.09 -2.61 -5.46
N ILE A 136 -5.30 -2.81 -5.93
CA ILE A 136 -5.60 -3.44 -7.22
C ILE A 136 -6.40 -2.46 -8.10
N ASP A 137 -5.74 -1.88 -9.09
CA ASP A 137 -6.42 -1.04 -10.09
C ASP A 137 -7.07 -1.95 -11.15
N ALA A 138 -8.06 -2.68 -10.68
CA ALA A 138 -8.90 -3.64 -11.39
C ALA A 138 -9.98 -4.17 -10.45
N GLY A 139 -10.81 -5.10 -10.91
CA GLY A 139 -11.68 -5.90 -10.05
C GLY A 139 -10.91 -6.92 -9.20
N VAL A 140 -11.57 -7.44 -8.18
CA VAL A 140 -11.12 -8.60 -7.38
C VAL A 140 -12.25 -9.62 -7.23
N ARG A 141 -11.90 -10.88 -6.94
CA ARG A 141 -12.86 -11.96 -6.69
C ARG A 141 -12.57 -12.71 -5.38
N ASP A 142 -13.39 -13.67 -5.03
CA ASP A 142 -13.25 -14.50 -3.82
C ASP A 142 -13.27 -13.68 -2.52
N VAL A 143 -14.06 -12.61 -2.49
CA VAL A 143 -14.16 -11.67 -1.35
C VAL A 143 -14.43 -12.39 -0.02
N PRO A 144 -15.32 -13.43 0.07
CA PRO A 144 -15.51 -14.18 1.32
C PRO A 144 -14.22 -14.79 1.86
N GLN A 145 -13.35 -15.31 1.01
CA GLN A 145 -12.05 -15.86 1.42
C GLN A 145 -11.11 -14.75 1.90
N ILE A 146 -11.03 -13.63 1.17
CA ILE A 146 -10.18 -12.48 1.53
C ILE A 146 -10.60 -11.92 2.90
N ARG A 147 -11.90 -11.78 3.14
CA ARG A 147 -12.44 -11.35 4.44
C ARG A 147 -12.13 -12.37 5.54
N ARG A 148 -12.26 -13.66 5.27
CA ARG A 148 -11.98 -14.74 6.25
C ARG A 148 -10.55 -14.70 6.75
N ILE A 149 -9.58 -14.46 5.86
CA ILE A 149 -8.16 -14.39 6.22
C ILE A 149 -7.74 -12.99 6.72
N GLN A 150 -8.65 -12.03 6.73
CA GLN A 150 -8.40 -10.64 7.15
C GLN A 150 -7.17 -10.02 6.45
N PHE A 151 -7.03 -10.26 5.13
CA PHE A 151 -5.99 -9.64 4.34
C PHE A 151 -6.50 -8.33 3.73
N PRO A 152 -5.90 -7.15 4.03
CA PRO A 152 -6.35 -5.87 3.52
C PRO A 152 -6.21 -5.78 2.00
N VAL A 153 -7.30 -5.51 1.30
CA VAL A 153 -7.31 -5.31 -0.15
C VAL A 153 -8.16 -4.10 -0.49
N PHE A 154 -7.59 -3.20 -1.28
CA PHE A 154 -8.28 -2.11 -1.97
C PHE A 154 -8.40 -2.44 -3.45
N SER A 155 -9.55 -2.16 -4.05
CA SER A 155 -9.79 -2.40 -5.47
C SER A 155 -10.77 -1.39 -6.06
N THR A 156 -10.80 -1.30 -7.38
CA THR A 156 -11.78 -0.45 -8.10
C THR A 156 -13.11 -1.16 -8.33
N GLY A 157 -13.24 -2.44 -7.97
CA GLY A 157 -14.48 -3.20 -8.09
C GLY A 157 -14.38 -4.64 -7.58
N VAL A 158 -15.53 -5.30 -7.53
CA VAL A 158 -15.66 -6.74 -7.23
C VAL A 158 -16.36 -7.40 -8.40
N VAL A 159 -15.70 -8.38 -9.04
CA VAL A 159 -16.23 -9.07 -10.22
C VAL A 159 -15.86 -10.56 -10.18
N PRO A 160 -16.72 -11.49 -10.64
CA PRO A 160 -16.44 -12.92 -10.62
C PRO A 160 -15.57 -13.41 -11.79
N SER A 161 -14.97 -12.51 -12.57
CA SER A 161 -14.17 -12.80 -13.75
C SER A 161 -12.75 -13.26 -13.44
N THR A 162 -11.90 -13.36 -14.44
CA THR A 162 -10.48 -13.71 -14.31
C THR A 162 -9.63 -12.92 -15.29
N SER A 163 -8.40 -12.61 -14.92
CA SER A 163 -7.39 -12.06 -15.84
C SER A 163 -6.73 -13.13 -16.72
N ILE A 164 -6.89 -14.41 -16.38
CA ILE A 164 -6.32 -15.53 -17.15
C ILE A 164 -6.91 -15.52 -18.57
N ASN A 165 -6.01 -15.59 -19.56
CA ASN A 165 -6.27 -15.51 -21.00
C ASN A 165 -6.71 -14.12 -21.52
N HIS A 166 -6.85 -13.11 -20.65
CA HIS A 166 -7.23 -11.74 -21.02
C HIS A 166 -6.11 -10.73 -20.75
N TYR A 167 -5.19 -11.09 -19.87
CA TYR A 167 -4.04 -10.25 -19.50
C TYR A 167 -2.78 -11.09 -19.40
N ARG A 168 -1.66 -10.47 -19.79
CA ARG A 168 -0.31 -11.01 -19.69
C ARG A 168 0.50 -10.18 -18.69
N PHE A 169 1.39 -10.83 -17.94
CA PHE A 169 2.40 -10.13 -17.16
C PHE A 169 3.31 -9.28 -18.05
N ARG A 170 3.42 -8.02 -17.74
CA ARG A 170 4.30 -7.10 -18.48
C ARG A 170 5.61 -6.85 -17.73
N ALA A 171 5.53 -6.42 -16.47
CA ALA A 171 6.69 -6.10 -15.66
C ALA A 171 6.34 -6.04 -14.17
N ALA A 172 7.34 -6.30 -13.31
CA ALA A 172 7.29 -6.00 -11.89
C ALA A 172 8.38 -5.00 -11.52
N ASN A 173 8.19 -4.31 -10.39
CA ASN A 173 9.11 -3.31 -9.86
C ASN A 173 9.44 -2.21 -10.89
N VAL A 174 8.42 -1.75 -11.60
CA VAL A 174 8.46 -0.59 -12.52
C VAL A 174 7.48 0.48 -12.05
N PRO A 175 7.68 1.76 -12.41
CA PRO A 175 6.67 2.78 -12.15
C PRO A 175 5.35 2.46 -12.86
N VAL A 176 4.23 2.58 -12.12
CA VAL A 176 2.88 2.31 -12.63
C VAL A 176 1.94 3.47 -12.32
N MET A 177 0.99 3.73 -13.21
CA MET A 177 -0.11 4.65 -12.93
C MET A 177 -1.26 3.85 -12.32
N CYS A 178 -1.50 3.99 -11.02
CA CYS A 178 -2.52 3.26 -10.29
C CYS A 178 -3.64 4.20 -9.86
N ALA A 179 -4.85 4.01 -10.34
CA ALA A 179 -6.03 4.82 -10.03
C ALA A 179 -5.78 6.35 -10.04
N GLY A 180 -4.98 6.80 -11.02
CA GLY A 180 -4.67 8.21 -11.24
C GLY A 180 -3.46 8.76 -10.46
N VAL A 181 -2.70 7.91 -9.77
CA VAL A 181 -1.46 8.28 -9.05
C VAL A 181 -0.29 7.45 -9.56
N LEU A 182 0.85 8.11 -9.80
CA LEU A 182 2.09 7.43 -10.14
C LEU A 182 2.67 6.77 -8.88
N VAL A 183 2.88 5.45 -8.93
CA VAL A 183 3.50 4.65 -7.88
C VAL A 183 4.81 4.09 -8.39
N ARG A 184 5.90 4.38 -7.70
CA ARG A 184 7.22 3.80 -7.98
C ARG A 184 7.51 2.67 -6.99
N PRO A 185 8.35 1.69 -7.36
CA PRO A 185 8.81 0.68 -6.41
C PRO A 185 9.44 1.31 -5.17
N GLY A 186 8.96 0.90 -3.99
CA GLY A 186 9.43 1.40 -2.70
C GLY A 186 8.80 2.72 -2.23
N ASP A 187 7.93 3.37 -3.02
CA ASP A 187 7.08 4.47 -2.52
C ASP A 187 6.21 3.95 -1.36
N ILE A 188 5.95 4.81 -0.38
CA ILE A 188 5.10 4.42 0.74
C ILE A 188 3.64 4.51 0.32
N VAL A 189 2.95 3.39 0.39
CA VAL A 189 1.50 3.30 0.20
C VAL A 189 0.85 3.20 1.55
N THR A 190 -0.03 4.14 1.88
CA THR A 190 -0.84 4.13 3.10
C THR A 190 -2.33 4.13 2.74
N ALA A 191 -3.12 3.39 3.50
CA ALA A 191 -4.54 3.20 3.20
C ALA A 191 -5.36 3.04 4.48
N ASP A 192 -6.54 3.66 4.48
CA ASP A 192 -7.61 3.49 5.47
C ASP A 192 -8.99 3.61 4.80
N GLU A 193 -10.06 3.74 5.57
CA GLU A 193 -11.43 3.79 5.03
C GLU A 193 -11.69 4.98 4.11
N ASP A 194 -10.90 6.07 4.18
CA ASP A 194 -11.01 7.21 3.27
C ASP A 194 -10.45 6.91 1.88
N GLY A 195 -9.43 6.05 1.81
CA GLY A 195 -8.84 5.64 0.53
C GLY A 195 -7.36 5.26 0.63
N VAL A 196 -6.64 5.54 -0.45
CA VAL A 196 -5.22 5.21 -0.58
C VAL A 196 -4.42 6.45 -0.95
N ALA A 197 -3.36 6.72 -0.21
CA ALA A 197 -2.37 7.75 -0.56
C ALA A 197 -1.00 7.12 -0.84
N VAL A 198 -0.21 7.80 -1.66
CA VAL A 198 1.14 7.38 -2.07
C VAL A 198 2.12 8.50 -1.80
N VAL A 199 3.18 8.19 -1.09
CA VAL A 199 4.24 9.14 -0.76
C VAL A 199 5.55 8.65 -1.39
N PRO A 200 6.21 9.47 -2.25
CA PRO A 200 7.53 9.14 -2.76
C PRO A 200 8.50 8.86 -1.61
N LYS A 201 9.25 7.76 -1.71
CA LYS A 201 10.12 7.29 -0.61
C LYS A 201 11.10 8.35 -0.11
N GLU A 202 11.61 9.18 -1.01
CA GLU A 202 12.54 10.27 -0.71
C GLU A 202 11.91 11.43 0.07
N LYS A 203 10.58 11.54 0.05
CA LYS A 203 9.80 12.55 0.77
C LYS A 203 9.18 12.02 2.07
N ALA A 204 9.26 10.73 2.31
CA ALA A 204 8.47 10.04 3.31
C ALA A 204 8.67 10.59 4.74
N ALA A 205 9.90 10.87 5.15
CA ALA A 205 10.18 11.38 6.49
C ALA A 205 9.58 12.79 6.73
N GLU A 206 9.67 13.67 5.74
CA GLU A 206 9.15 15.03 5.83
C GLU A 206 7.62 15.04 5.81
N VAL A 207 7.03 14.24 4.91
CA VAL A 207 5.58 14.08 4.81
C VAL A 207 4.99 13.48 6.07
N LEU A 208 5.61 12.43 6.63
CA LEU A 208 5.15 11.83 7.88
C LEU A 208 5.15 12.84 9.01
N LYS A 209 6.25 13.59 9.19
CA LYS A 209 6.32 14.63 10.22
C LYS A 209 5.17 15.63 10.08
N ARG A 210 4.94 16.13 8.86
CA ARG A 210 3.86 17.08 8.61
C ARG A 210 2.48 16.46 8.83
N ALA A 211 2.25 15.25 8.37
CA ALA A 211 1.00 14.53 8.58
C ALA A 211 0.70 14.32 10.08
N GLN A 212 1.71 13.98 10.89
CA GLN A 212 1.57 13.85 12.35
C GLN A 212 1.18 15.18 13.01
N GLU A 213 1.78 16.30 12.59
CA GLU A 213 1.41 17.65 13.10
C GLU A 213 -0.06 17.99 12.79
N LEU A 214 -0.52 17.64 11.58
CA LEU A 214 -1.89 17.88 11.16
C LEU A 214 -2.88 17.00 11.92
N ASP A 215 -2.60 15.71 12.00
CA ASP A 215 -3.38 14.69 12.70
C ASP A 215 -3.53 15.01 14.20
N ASP A 216 -2.43 15.35 14.89
CA ASP A 216 -2.42 15.76 16.30
C ASP A 216 -3.26 17.02 16.53
N THR A 217 -3.16 18.01 15.63
CA THR A 217 -3.96 19.22 15.71
C THR A 217 -5.45 18.90 15.62
N GLU A 218 -5.85 18.06 14.68
CA GLU A 218 -7.23 17.65 14.46
C GLU A 218 -7.79 16.86 15.64
N HIS A 219 -7.03 15.92 16.17
CA HIS A 219 -7.41 15.15 17.37
C HIS A 219 -7.60 16.04 18.62
N ARG A 220 -6.90 17.16 18.70
CA ARG A 220 -7.10 18.16 19.76
C ARG A 220 -8.32 19.03 19.52
N MET A 221 -8.77 19.18 18.27
CA MET A 221 -9.98 19.95 17.93
C MET A 221 -11.27 19.19 18.25
N TYR A 222 -11.32 17.89 18.09
CA TYR A 222 -12.53 17.09 18.33
C TYR A 222 -13.12 17.32 19.75
N PRO A 223 -12.38 17.10 20.85
CA PRO A 223 -12.94 17.33 22.19
C PRO A 223 -13.25 18.79 22.47
N PHE A 224 -12.57 19.73 21.81
CA PHE A 224 -12.91 21.16 21.90
C PHE A 224 -14.26 21.44 21.23
N ILE A 225 -14.50 20.89 20.03
CA ILE A 225 -15.77 21.02 19.31
C ILE A 225 -16.90 20.36 20.11
N GLU A 226 -16.67 19.18 20.65
CA GLU A 226 -17.65 18.47 21.50
C GLU A 226 -18.08 19.34 22.70
N LYS A 227 -17.12 19.98 23.37
CA LYS A 227 -17.35 20.81 24.52
C LYS A 227 -18.07 22.14 24.20
N PHE A 228 -17.59 22.84 23.17
CA PHE A 228 -18.06 24.21 22.87
C PHE A 228 -19.09 24.27 21.75
N ARG A 229 -19.38 23.18 21.08
CA ARG A 229 -20.37 23.06 19.98
C ARG A 229 -20.12 24.06 18.85
N SER A 230 -18.86 24.43 18.61
CA SER A 230 -18.49 25.47 17.65
C SER A 230 -17.22 25.12 16.90
N ILE A 231 -17.36 24.80 15.61
CA ILE A 231 -16.24 24.61 14.70
C ILE A 231 -15.46 25.92 14.48
N ARG A 232 -16.16 27.07 14.42
CA ARG A 232 -15.51 28.37 14.24
C ARG A 232 -14.52 28.63 15.37
N GLN A 233 -14.92 28.43 16.63
CA GLN A 233 -14.05 28.65 17.78
C GLN A 233 -12.86 27.69 17.81
N ALA A 234 -13.05 26.46 17.33
CA ALA A 234 -11.95 25.52 17.18
C ALA A 234 -10.95 26.00 16.13
N VAL A 235 -11.42 26.42 14.96
CA VAL A 235 -10.56 26.95 13.89
C VAL A 235 -9.80 28.21 14.36
N GLU A 236 -10.48 29.16 15.03
CA GLU A 236 -9.85 30.35 15.59
C GLU A 236 -8.75 30.00 16.60
N LYS A 237 -8.95 28.94 17.40
CA LYS A 237 -8.01 28.53 18.43
C LYS A 237 -6.82 27.73 17.90
N PHE A 238 -7.05 26.82 16.95
CA PHE A 238 -6.06 25.85 16.49
C PHE A 238 -5.47 26.18 15.11
N GLY A 239 -6.09 27.12 14.37
CA GLY A 239 -5.57 27.60 13.08
C GLY A 239 -5.70 26.60 11.93
N ARG A 240 -6.61 25.62 12.04
CA ARG A 240 -6.81 24.59 11.01
C ARG A 240 -8.30 24.45 10.62
N ILE A 241 -8.54 24.28 9.37
CA ILE A 241 -9.66 23.60 8.71
C ILE A 241 -9.10 22.63 7.72
#